data_bd96f869a5b775c5773b13a454d7246f
#
_entry.id   bd96f869a5b775c5773b13a454d7246f
#
_cell.length_a   1.000
_cell.length_b   1.000
_cell.length_c   1.000
_cell.angle_alpha   90.00
_cell.angle_beta   90.00
_cell.angle_gamma   90.00
#
_symmetry.space_group_name_H-M   'P 1'
#
loop_
_entity.id
_entity.type
_entity.pdbx_description
1 polymer ?
#
loop_
_entity_poly.entity_id
_entity_poly.type
_entity_poly.pdbx_seq_one_letter_code
_entity_poly.pdbx_strand_id
1 'polypeptide(L)'
;MSQYLNFFIKTDKNKYQQIASYSRNHMIYQAFNSAPYEKITRLTESKIVNAIEELKTAKDAYQKAMRDNDEQVAIQYSLCSKDEFFDIYGQIQQTNKELRQDIDDCEKSLTELQFIQRMTRTPNNAIIYFGVEIYDPEDKDII
;
A
#
# COMPACT_ATOMS: atom_id res chain seq x y z
N MET A 1 3.04 -20.29 -1.42
CA MET A 1 1.91 -20.06 -0.47
C MET A 1 1.62 -18.57 -0.34
N SER A 2 0.35 -18.23 -0.29
CA SER A 2 -0.06 -16.84 -0.06
C SER A 2 0.16 -16.48 1.41
N GLN A 3 0.81 -15.35 1.66
CA GLN A 3 0.94 -14.78 3.00
C GLN A 3 0.02 -13.56 3.10
N TYR A 4 -0.61 -13.40 4.24
CA TYR A 4 -1.54 -12.30 4.50
C TYR A 4 -1.10 -11.51 5.73
N LEU A 5 -1.11 -10.19 5.58
CA LEU A 5 -1.01 -9.25 6.69
C LEU A 5 -2.43 -8.96 7.17
N ASN A 6 -2.69 -9.24 8.43
CA ASN A 6 -4.01 -9.07 9.03
C ASN A 6 -3.97 -8.01 10.12
N PHE A 7 -5.02 -7.22 10.16
CA PHE A 7 -5.23 -6.20 11.19
C PHE A 7 -6.42 -6.61 12.05
N PHE A 8 -6.27 -6.43 13.36
CA PHE A 8 -7.27 -6.84 14.34
C PHE A 8 -7.57 -5.69 15.30
N ILE A 9 -8.83 -5.55 15.66
CA ILE A 9 -9.24 -4.70 16.75
C ILE A 9 -9.48 -5.57 17.98
N LYS A 10 -8.92 -5.17 19.13
CA LYS A 10 -9.16 -5.87 20.39
C LYS A 10 -10.51 -5.42 20.93
N THR A 11 -11.46 -6.36 21.04
CA THR A 11 -12.83 -6.06 21.48
C THR A 11 -13.04 -6.33 22.95
N ASP A 12 -12.32 -7.31 23.50
CA ASP A 12 -12.40 -7.72 24.91
C ASP A 12 -11.15 -8.52 25.24
N LYS A 13 -10.98 -8.88 26.52
CA LYS A 13 -9.86 -9.73 26.94
C LYS A 13 -9.83 -11.00 26.09
N ASN A 14 -8.68 -11.26 25.50
CA ASN A 14 -8.43 -12.44 24.63
C ASN A 14 -9.36 -12.53 23.41
N LYS A 15 -10.00 -11.42 23.02
CA LYS A 15 -10.91 -11.38 21.86
C LYS A 15 -10.44 -10.34 20.85
N TYR A 16 -10.27 -10.79 19.61
CA TYR A 16 -9.80 -9.96 18.49
C TYR A 16 -10.70 -10.16 17.30
N GLN A 17 -11.06 -9.07 16.64
CA GLN A 17 -11.85 -9.10 15.41
C GLN A 17 -10.97 -8.61 14.26
N GLN A 18 -10.89 -9.41 13.20
CA GLN A 18 -10.18 -9.01 11.99
C GLN A 18 -10.93 -7.88 11.29
N ILE A 19 -10.22 -6.79 11.00
CA ILE A 19 -10.79 -5.62 10.34
C ILE A 19 -10.27 -5.43 8.92
N ALA A 20 -9.12 -6.01 8.59
CA ALA A 20 -8.52 -5.92 7.26
C ALA A 20 -7.54 -7.06 7.03
N SER A 21 -7.34 -7.41 5.76
CA SER A 21 -6.42 -8.46 5.34
C SER A 21 -5.83 -8.10 3.97
N TYR A 22 -4.51 -8.20 3.85
CA TYR A 22 -3.80 -7.84 2.62
C TYR A 22 -2.82 -8.93 2.24
N SER A 23 -2.90 -9.38 0.98
CA SER A 23 -1.98 -10.39 0.46
C SER A 23 -0.56 -9.82 0.31
N ARG A 24 0.42 -10.72 0.21
CA ARG A 24 1.84 -10.38 0.08
C ARG A 24 2.14 -9.39 -1.06
N ASN A 25 1.36 -9.44 -2.13
CA ASN A 25 1.57 -8.56 -3.29
C ASN A 25 0.89 -7.20 -3.14
N HIS A 26 0.09 -6.99 -2.10
CA HIS A 26 -0.60 -5.74 -1.87
C HIS A 26 0.36 -4.67 -1.36
N MET A 27 0.15 -3.44 -1.77
CA MET A 27 1.01 -2.31 -1.37
C MET A 27 1.03 -2.09 0.14
N ILE A 28 -0.10 -2.28 0.82
CA ILE A 28 -0.17 -2.15 2.28
C ILE A 28 0.69 -3.21 2.96
N TYR A 29 0.66 -4.46 2.50
CA TYR A 29 1.53 -5.50 3.02
C TYR A 29 2.99 -5.09 2.93
N GLN A 30 3.40 -4.57 1.78
CA GLN A 30 4.78 -4.17 1.53
C GLN A 30 5.21 -2.95 2.36
N ALA A 31 4.27 -2.10 2.73
CA ALA A 31 4.55 -0.92 3.57
C ALA A 31 4.80 -1.25 5.05
N PHE A 32 4.46 -2.47 5.50
CA PHE A 32 4.64 -2.91 6.88
C PHE A 32 5.72 -3.99 6.99
N ASN A 33 6.98 -3.64 6.71
CA ASN A 33 8.12 -4.56 6.68
C ASN A 33 8.42 -5.24 8.01
N SER A 34 8.01 -4.64 9.13
CA SER A 34 8.33 -5.10 10.47
C SER A 34 7.21 -5.91 11.13
N ALA A 35 6.18 -6.29 10.37
CA ALA A 35 5.07 -7.07 10.90
C ALA A 35 5.57 -8.44 11.40
N PRO A 36 5.19 -8.87 12.62
CA PRO A 36 5.63 -10.15 13.15
C PRO A 36 4.94 -11.31 12.42
N TYR A 37 5.63 -12.45 12.34
CA TYR A 37 5.13 -13.68 11.72
C TYR A 37 4.50 -14.58 12.81
N GLU A 38 3.27 -15.01 12.57
CA GLU A 38 2.49 -15.85 13.49
C GLU A 38 2.31 -15.26 14.90
N LYS A 39 2.53 -13.98 15.02
CA LYS A 39 2.36 -13.18 16.24
C LYS A 39 1.70 -11.86 15.87
N ILE A 40 1.23 -11.13 16.87
CA ILE A 40 0.69 -9.79 16.68
C ILE A 40 1.46 -8.78 17.50
N THR A 41 1.49 -7.55 17.02
CA THR A 41 2.02 -6.40 17.74
C THR A 41 1.07 -5.22 17.59
N ARG A 42 1.10 -4.32 18.55
CA ARG A 42 0.26 -3.13 18.51
C ARG A 42 0.66 -2.22 17.36
N LEU A 43 -0.36 -1.74 16.63
CA LEU A 43 -0.16 -0.72 15.61
C LEU A 43 0.00 0.64 16.29
N THR A 44 1.22 1.15 16.29
CA THR A 44 1.52 2.46 16.85
C THR A 44 1.33 3.55 15.82
N GLU A 45 1.13 4.79 16.28
CA GLU A 45 1.02 5.96 15.40
C GLU A 45 2.25 6.08 14.49
N SER A 46 3.44 5.84 15.02
CA SER A 46 4.69 5.87 14.26
C SER A 46 4.69 4.87 13.10
N LYS A 47 4.23 3.65 13.33
CA LYS A 47 4.20 2.60 12.30
C LYS A 47 3.24 2.94 11.17
N ILE A 48 2.05 3.44 11.50
CA ILE A 48 1.06 3.79 10.48
C ILE A 48 1.47 5.03 9.69
N VAL A 49 2.06 6.02 10.36
CA VAL A 49 2.59 7.21 9.67
C VAL A 49 3.70 6.82 8.70
N ASN A 50 4.62 5.94 9.11
CA ASN A 50 5.68 5.46 8.22
C ASN A 50 5.12 4.73 7.00
N ALA A 51 4.10 3.89 7.17
CA ALA A 51 3.47 3.19 6.06
C ALA A 51 2.78 4.17 5.09
N ILE A 52 2.09 5.17 5.62
CA ILE A 52 1.45 6.22 4.80
C ILE A 52 2.51 6.99 4.01
N GLU A 53 3.63 7.38 4.63
CA GLU A 53 4.70 8.09 3.96
C GLU A 53 5.35 7.25 2.85
N GLU A 54 5.53 5.95 3.05
CA GLU A 54 6.03 5.06 1.99
C GLU A 54 5.09 5.02 0.79
N LEU A 55 3.78 4.95 1.01
CA LEU A 55 2.80 4.96 -0.08
C LEU A 55 2.74 6.30 -0.80
N LYS A 56 2.85 7.41 -0.09
CA LYS A 56 2.93 8.74 -0.70
C LYS A 56 4.17 8.89 -1.56
N THR A 57 5.31 8.41 -1.09
CA THR A 57 6.56 8.43 -1.83
C THR A 57 6.46 7.58 -3.11
N ALA A 58 5.86 6.40 -3.02
CA ALA A 58 5.63 5.55 -4.19
C ALA A 58 4.71 6.23 -5.20
N LYS A 59 3.62 6.86 -4.75
CA LYS A 59 2.71 7.61 -5.61
C LYS A 59 3.41 8.74 -6.34
N ASP A 60 4.22 9.53 -5.63
CA ASP A 60 4.98 10.63 -6.23
C ASP A 60 5.97 10.10 -7.28
N ALA A 61 6.62 8.96 -7.03
CA ALA A 61 7.53 8.34 -7.98
C ALA A 61 6.79 7.89 -9.26
N TYR A 62 5.62 7.29 -9.13
CA TYR A 62 4.80 6.91 -10.29
C TYR A 62 4.33 8.12 -11.09
N GLN A 63 3.91 9.19 -10.43
CA GLN A 63 3.51 10.43 -11.09
C GLN A 63 4.68 11.08 -11.82
N LYS A 64 5.86 11.08 -11.23
CA LYS A 64 7.07 11.58 -11.87
C LYS A 64 7.41 10.75 -13.12
N ALA A 65 7.32 9.43 -13.03
CA ALA A 65 7.58 8.55 -14.17
C ALA A 65 6.63 8.85 -15.34
N MET A 66 5.36 9.13 -15.06
CA MET A 66 4.41 9.52 -16.10
C MET A 66 4.79 10.85 -16.76
N ARG A 67 5.19 11.84 -15.98
CA ARG A 67 5.65 13.14 -16.53
C ARG A 67 6.88 12.96 -17.40
N ASP A 68 7.84 12.14 -16.95
CA ASP A 68 9.04 11.85 -17.74
C ASP A 68 8.69 11.15 -19.06
N ASN A 69 7.71 10.24 -19.04
CA ASN A 69 7.23 9.56 -20.24
C ASN A 69 6.56 10.55 -21.22
N ASP A 70 5.78 11.50 -20.72
CA ASP A 70 5.14 12.52 -21.56
C ASP A 70 6.20 13.43 -22.21
N GLU A 71 7.28 13.77 -21.49
CA GLU A 71 8.40 14.50 -22.07
C GLU A 71 9.09 13.69 -23.17
N GLN A 72 9.24 12.37 -22.98
CA GLN A 72 9.82 11.49 -24.01
C GLN A 72 8.98 11.44 -25.27
N VAL A 73 7.67 11.46 -25.17
CA VAL A 73 6.78 11.54 -26.34
C VAL A 73 7.10 12.78 -27.18
N ALA A 74 7.23 13.94 -26.53
CA ALA A 74 7.53 15.19 -27.22
C ALA A 74 8.92 15.16 -27.88
N ILE A 75 9.93 14.59 -27.21
CA ILE A 75 11.29 14.47 -27.74
C ILE A 75 11.31 13.52 -28.96
N GLN A 76 10.72 12.35 -28.84
CA GLN A 76 10.72 11.34 -29.90
C GLN A 76 9.93 11.77 -31.11
N TYR A 77 8.87 12.55 -30.93
CA TYR A 77 8.11 13.12 -32.05
C TYR A 77 9.00 13.92 -33.02
N SER A 78 9.97 14.64 -32.51
CA SER A 78 10.89 15.45 -33.31
C SER A 78 12.10 14.69 -33.86
N LEU A 79 12.41 13.50 -33.30
CA LEU A 79 13.64 12.76 -33.62
C LEU A 79 13.42 11.53 -34.51
N CYS A 80 12.21 10.94 -34.50
CA CYS A 80 11.94 9.67 -35.16
C CYS A 80 11.16 9.84 -36.45
N SER A 81 11.26 8.83 -37.33
CA SER A 81 10.31 8.69 -38.43
C SER A 81 8.91 8.45 -37.88
N LYS A 82 7.88 8.66 -38.75
CA LYS A 82 6.48 8.47 -38.37
C LYS A 82 6.21 7.06 -37.83
N ASP A 83 6.74 6.03 -38.52
CA ASP A 83 6.50 4.64 -38.11
C ASP A 83 7.19 4.29 -36.80
N GLU A 84 8.44 4.72 -36.63
CA GLU A 84 9.19 4.56 -35.37
C GLU A 84 8.50 5.28 -34.21
N PHE A 85 8.00 6.48 -34.45
CA PHE A 85 7.27 7.24 -33.42
C PHE A 85 6.01 6.50 -32.95
N PHE A 86 5.22 5.93 -33.84
CA PHE A 86 4.01 5.22 -33.47
C PHE A 86 4.30 4.00 -32.60
N ASP A 87 5.39 3.27 -32.86
CA ASP A 87 5.81 2.14 -32.03
C ASP A 87 6.21 2.60 -30.63
N ILE A 88 7.04 3.64 -30.54
CA ILE A 88 7.48 4.22 -29.25
C ILE A 88 6.29 4.78 -28.48
N TYR A 89 5.42 5.52 -29.16
CA TYR A 89 4.22 6.10 -28.56
C TYR A 89 3.32 5.01 -27.96
N GLY A 90 3.11 3.90 -28.67
CA GLY A 90 2.32 2.78 -28.19
C GLY A 90 2.89 2.14 -26.94
N GLN A 91 4.21 1.98 -26.88
CA GLN A 91 4.91 1.45 -25.69
C GLN A 91 4.77 2.38 -24.49
N ILE A 92 4.94 3.69 -24.72
CA ILE A 92 4.80 4.70 -23.65
C ILE A 92 3.36 4.74 -23.15
N GLN A 93 2.37 4.66 -24.03
CA GLN A 93 0.95 4.62 -23.64
C GLN A 93 0.63 3.40 -22.75
N GLN A 94 1.18 2.25 -23.09
CA GLN A 94 1.00 1.03 -22.28
C GLN A 94 1.64 1.19 -20.90
N THR A 95 2.86 1.71 -20.84
CA THR A 95 3.54 1.96 -19.58
C THR A 95 2.78 2.97 -18.71
N ASN A 96 2.27 4.04 -19.32
CA ASN A 96 1.46 5.05 -18.60
C ASN A 96 0.15 4.47 -18.08
N LYS A 97 -0.47 3.54 -18.80
CA LYS A 97 -1.67 2.85 -18.32
C LYS A 97 -1.38 2.04 -17.05
N GLU A 98 -0.26 1.34 -17.02
CA GLU A 98 0.18 0.59 -15.83
C GLU A 98 0.49 1.52 -14.67
N LEU A 99 1.16 2.64 -14.93
CA LEU A 99 1.47 3.65 -13.89
C LEU A 99 0.20 4.29 -13.32
N ARG A 100 -0.82 4.57 -14.13
CA ARG A 100 -2.10 5.07 -13.64
C ARG A 100 -2.78 4.07 -12.72
N GLN A 101 -2.71 2.78 -13.05
CA GLN A 101 -3.24 1.74 -12.18
C GLN A 101 -2.50 1.70 -10.84
N ASP A 102 -1.17 1.81 -10.88
CA ASP A 102 -0.36 1.86 -9.66
C ASP A 102 -0.69 3.08 -8.80
N ILE A 103 -0.92 4.25 -9.42
CA ILE A 103 -1.33 5.47 -8.73
C ILE A 103 -2.70 5.27 -8.07
N ASP A 104 -3.66 4.70 -8.79
CA ASP A 104 -5.00 4.41 -8.25
C ASP A 104 -4.92 3.45 -7.06
N ASP A 105 -4.10 2.42 -7.16
CA ASP A 105 -3.90 1.46 -6.07
C ASP A 105 -3.27 2.14 -4.84
N CYS A 106 -2.32 3.05 -5.05
CA CYS A 106 -1.74 3.85 -3.96
C CYS A 106 -2.80 4.73 -3.29
N GLU A 107 -3.66 5.40 -4.07
CA GLU A 107 -4.71 6.26 -3.54
C GLU A 107 -5.73 5.48 -2.70
N LYS A 108 -6.16 4.31 -3.18
CA LYS A 108 -7.05 3.43 -2.44
C LYS A 108 -6.40 2.93 -1.14
N SER A 109 -5.14 2.51 -1.23
CA SER A 109 -4.39 2.03 -0.07
C SER A 109 -4.19 3.13 0.97
N LEU A 110 -3.90 4.36 0.53
CA LEU A 110 -3.80 5.52 1.42
C LEU A 110 -5.12 5.81 2.13
N THR A 111 -6.24 5.73 1.41
CA THR A 111 -7.57 5.92 2.00
C THR A 111 -7.85 4.88 3.08
N GLU A 112 -7.52 3.62 2.83
CA GLU A 112 -7.70 2.53 3.81
C GLU A 112 -6.81 2.73 5.04
N LEU A 113 -5.54 3.07 4.86
CA LEU A 113 -4.63 3.33 5.98
C LEU A 113 -5.05 4.54 6.81
N GLN A 114 -5.51 5.59 6.16
CA GLN A 114 -6.03 6.78 6.85
C GLN A 114 -7.29 6.45 7.66
N PHE A 115 -8.13 5.56 7.17
CA PHE A 115 -9.29 5.08 7.91
C PHE A 115 -8.85 4.32 9.17
N ILE A 116 -7.89 3.40 9.05
CA ILE A 116 -7.32 2.66 10.19
C ILE A 116 -6.68 3.64 11.19
N GLN A 117 -5.94 4.63 10.69
CA GLN A 117 -5.34 5.67 11.52
C GLN A 117 -6.40 6.44 12.33
N ARG A 118 -7.50 6.81 11.70
CA ARG A 118 -8.59 7.51 12.40
C ARG A 118 -9.22 6.65 13.49
N MET A 119 -9.32 5.34 13.29
CA MET A 119 -9.82 4.43 14.32
C MET A 119 -8.96 4.48 15.58
N THR A 120 -7.64 4.63 15.45
CA THR A 120 -6.73 4.72 16.60
C THR A 120 -6.83 6.07 17.31
N ARG A 121 -7.37 7.10 16.66
CA ARG A 121 -7.47 8.47 17.17
C ARG A 121 -8.85 8.85 17.67
N THR A 122 -9.83 7.94 17.64
CA THR A 122 -11.18 8.21 18.14
C THR A 122 -11.18 8.31 19.66
N PRO A 123 -12.19 8.97 20.27
CA PRO A 123 -12.30 9.06 21.73
C PRO A 123 -12.31 7.70 22.43
N ASN A 124 -12.74 6.63 21.74
CA ASN A 124 -12.76 5.28 22.28
C ASN A 124 -11.41 4.56 22.15
N ASN A 125 -10.41 5.18 21.53
CA ASN A 125 -9.04 4.66 21.38
C ASN A 125 -9.00 3.17 21.07
N ALA A 126 -9.52 2.79 19.91
CA ALA A 126 -9.46 1.40 19.47
C ALA A 126 -8.00 0.94 19.41
N ILE A 127 -7.69 -0.13 20.11
CA ILE A 127 -6.36 -0.73 20.09
C ILE A 127 -6.32 -1.70 18.91
N ILE A 128 -5.44 -1.42 17.96
CA ILE A 128 -5.29 -2.22 16.75
C ILE A 128 -3.97 -2.99 16.82
N TYR A 129 -4.03 -4.25 16.48
CA TYR A 129 -2.88 -5.16 16.38
C TYR A 129 -2.75 -5.63 14.95
N PHE A 130 -1.56 -6.01 14.56
CA PHE A 130 -1.32 -6.55 13.23
C PHE A 130 -0.23 -7.61 13.26
N GLY A 131 -0.28 -8.51 12.30
CA GLY A 131 0.68 -9.58 12.13
C GLY A 131 0.47 -10.33 10.82
N VAL A 132 1.49 -11.11 10.44
CA VAL A 132 1.50 -11.91 9.21
C VAL A 132 1.18 -13.36 9.55
N GLU A 133 0.33 -14.00 8.75
CA GLU A 133 -0.03 -15.41 8.89
C GLU A 133 -0.59 -15.76 10.27
N ILE A 134 -1.42 -14.89 10.82
CA ILE A 134 -2.19 -15.14 12.03
C ILE A 134 -3.63 -14.70 11.80
N TYR A 135 -4.58 -15.59 12.07
CA TYR A 135 -5.99 -15.39 11.69
C TYR A 135 -6.94 -15.34 12.89
N ASP A 136 -6.56 -15.95 14.00
CA ASP A 136 -7.38 -16.03 15.20
C ASP A 136 -6.50 -15.83 16.44
N PRO A 137 -5.98 -14.59 16.62
CA PRO A 137 -5.00 -14.33 17.68
C PRO A 137 -5.63 -14.33 19.05
N GLU A 138 -4.80 -14.66 20.04
CA GLU A 138 -5.11 -14.60 21.46
C GLU A 138 -4.09 -13.68 22.16
N ASP A 139 -4.35 -13.32 23.42
CA ASP A 139 -3.43 -12.46 24.20
C ASP A 139 -2.02 -13.04 24.27
N LYS A 140 -1.87 -14.36 24.27
CA LYS A 140 -0.55 -15.04 24.27
C LYS A 140 0.27 -14.78 23.00
N ASP A 141 -0.38 -14.35 21.92
CA ASP A 141 0.27 -14.11 20.62
C ASP A 141 0.85 -12.71 20.50
N ILE A 142 0.63 -11.85 21.47
CA ILE A 142 1.16 -10.48 21.51
C ILE A 142 2.66 -10.51 21.81
N ILE A 143 3.41 -9.79 20.99
CA ILE A 143 4.83 -9.55 21.24
C ILE A 143 4.99 -8.36 22.17
#